data_301b14385aef107209d0941f9807a3ac
#
_entry.id   301b14385aef107209d0941f9807a3ac
#
_cell.length_a   1.000
_cell.length_b   1.000
_cell.length_c   1.000
_cell.angle_alpha   90.00
_cell.angle_beta   90.00
_cell.angle_gamma   90.00
#
_symmetry.space_group_name_H-M   'P 1'
#
loop_
_entity.id
_entity.type
_entity.pdbx_description
1 polymer ?
#
loop_
_entity_poly.entity_id
_entity_poly.type
_entity_poly.pdbx_seq_one_letter_code
_entity_poly.pdbx_strand_id
1 'polypeptide(L)'
;MAEQPAGNTDVFEIMHTTRAMRRLRPDPVPDALIRRILEAGSAAANGGNFQRWRFMVVKDPAIKLAVQRLYKRAYDETIGPRYRTAAPPPGVDAARYARQNAAVEYLTEHYHEAPVWIVACLDEGSSTPNRASGASIYPAVQNMLLAARALGLGSTLTTRHLLFEREAEAALGLPPGVHSYAILPIGYPMGRFGPVGRGDLRQMVFGDRWGESWDGLAAAGG
;
A
#
# COMPACT_ATOMS: atom_id res chain seq x y z
N MET A 1 2.34 -28.50 15.49
CA MET A 1 1.62 -27.41 14.82
C MET A 1 1.77 -26.20 15.72
N ALA A 2 2.58 -25.22 15.35
CA ALA A 2 2.70 -23.98 16.12
C ALA A 2 1.37 -23.23 15.98
N GLU A 3 0.76 -22.92 17.12
CA GLU A 3 -0.46 -22.12 17.24
C GLU A 3 -0.20 -20.75 16.59
N GLN A 4 -0.94 -20.43 15.52
CA GLN A 4 -0.85 -19.11 14.90
C GLN A 4 -1.29 -18.09 15.93
N PRO A 5 -0.52 -17.01 16.18
CA PRO A 5 -0.95 -16.00 17.14
C PRO A 5 -2.33 -15.48 16.72
N ALA A 6 -3.25 -15.46 17.68
CA ALA A 6 -4.55 -14.85 17.50
C ALA A 6 -4.33 -13.42 16.97
N GLY A 7 -4.80 -13.13 15.76
CA GLY A 7 -4.64 -11.82 15.15
C GLY A 7 -5.32 -10.74 16.00
N ASN A 8 -4.78 -9.52 16.01
CA ASN A 8 -5.45 -8.40 16.63
C ASN A 8 -6.75 -8.10 15.85
N THR A 9 -7.86 -7.99 16.54
CA THR A 9 -9.19 -7.74 15.97
C THR A 9 -9.75 -6.36 16.30
N ASP A 10 -9.05 -5.56 17.10
CA ASP A 10 -9.44 -4.16 17.35
C ASP A 10 -9.18 -3.33 16.10
N VAL A 11 -10.25 -2.88 15.45
CA VAL A 11 -10.17 -2.15 14.18
C VAL A 11 -9.48 -0.80 14.34
N PHE A 12 -9.66 -0.10 15.44
CA PHE A 12 -9.02 1.20 15.65
C PHE A 12 -7.53 1.03 15.94
N GLU A 13 -7.14 0.04 16.74
CA GLU A 13 -5.72 -0.26 16.95
C GLU A 13 -5.04 -0.65 15.62
N ILE A 14 -5.67 -1.50 14.82
CA ILE A 14 -5.17 -1.89 13.51
C ILE A 14 -4.97 -0.64 12.64
N MET A 15 -5.98 0.23 12.52
CA MET A 15 -5.90 1.46 11.74
C MET A 15 -4.78 2.39 12.22
N HIS A 16 -4.65 2.58 13.54
CA HIS A 16 -3.64 3.46 14.13
C HIS A 16 -2.23 2.89 14.11
N THR A 17 -2.05 1.61 13.86
CA THR A 17 -0.74 0.95 13.81
C THR A 17 -0.36 0.39 12.43
N THR A 18 -1.27 0.43 11.45
CA THR A 18 -0.96 0.07 10.06
C THR A 18 -0.08 1.14 9.42
N ARG A 19 1.14 0.77 9.10
CA ARG A 19 2.13 1.64 8.45
C ARG A 19 2.83 0.89 7.32
N ALA A 20 3.40 1.61 6.39
CA ALA A 20 4.17 1.03 5.29
C ALA A 20 5.39 0.26 5.82
N MET A 21 5.32 -1.07 5.76
CA MET A 21 6.42 -1.98 6.13
C MET A 21 7.21 -2.30 4.86
N ARG A 22 8.36 -1.66 4.70
CA ARG A 22 9.18 -1.70 3.48
C ARG A 22 10.33 -2.70 3.55
N ARG A 23 10.56 -3.28 4.74
CA ARG A 23 11.57 -4.31 4.96
C ARG A 23 10.84 -5.57 5.39
N LEU A 24 10.81 -6.54 4.48
CA LEU A 24 10.11 -7.81 4.66
C LEU A 24 11.13 -8.95 4.60
N ARG A 25 10.92 -9.97 5.42
CA ARG A 25 11.68 -11.20 5.36
C ARG A 25 11.24 -12.04 4.14
N PRO A 26 12.13 -12.84 3.55
CA PRO A 26 11.79 -13.68 2.42
C PRO A 26 11.04 -14.97 2.80
N ASP A 27 10.76 -15.16 4.11
CA ASP A 27 10.06 -16.36 4.61
C ASP A 27 8.70 -16.53 3.92
N PRO A 28 8.35 -17.75 3.49
CA PRO A 28 7.07 -18.00 2.81
C PRO A 28 5.87 -17.61 3.65
N VAL A 29 4.89 -16.96 3.02
CA VAL A 29 3.60 -16.66 3.65
C VAL A 29 2.61 -17.76 3.27
N PRO A 30 1.93 -18.40 4.27
CA PRO A 30 0.93 -19.43 4.01
C PRO A 30 -0.22 -18.92 3.15
N ASP A 31 -0.68 -19.72 2.19
CA ASP A 31 -1.78 -19.37 1.28
C ASP A 31 -3.10 -19.06 2.02
N ALA A 32 -3.32 -19.68 3.16
CA ALA A 32 -4.47 -19.40 4.00
C ALA A 32 -4.49 -17.94 4.49
N LEU A 33 -3.33 -17.34 4.82
CA LEU A 33 -3.24 -15.93 5.21
C LEU A 33 -3.44 -15.01 4.00
N ILE A 34 -2.89 -15.37 2.84
CA ILE A 34 -3.08 -14.62 1.60
C ILE A 34 -4.57 -14.60 1.23
N ARG A 35 -5.25 -15.73 1.33
CA ARG A 35 -6.70 -15.84 1.09
C ARG A 35 -7.48 -14.90 2.00
N ARG A 36 -7.22 -14.87 3.30
CA ARG A 36 -7.88 -13.96 4.25
C ARG A 36 -7.68 -12.48 3.89
N ILE A 37 -6.50 -12.11 3.38
CA ILE A 37 -6.23 -10.75 2.91
C ILE A 37 -7.08 -10.44 1.68
N LEU A 38 -7.19 -11.36 0.72
CA LEU A 38 -8.00 -11.19 -0.49
C LEU A 38 -9.50 -11.13 -0.18
N GLU A 39 -9.98 -11.95 0.76
CA GLU A 39 -11.37 -11.90 1.25
C GLU A 39 -11.69 -10.53 1.85
N ALA A 40 -10.80 -9.97 2.68
CA ALA A 40 -10.96 -8.62 3.21
C ALA A 40 -10.97 -7.55 2.10
N GLY A 41 -10.13 -7.69 1.09
CA GLY A 41 -10.15 -6.83 -0.09
C GLY A 41 -11.48 -6.88 -0.85
N SER A 42 -12.01 -8.07 -1.07
CA SER A 42 -13.28 -8.28 -1.80
C SER A 42 -14.51 -7.79 -1.03
N ALA A 43 -14.39 -7.53 0.27
CA ALA A 43 -15.47 -6.96 1.09
C ALA A 43 -15.57 -5.42 1.02
N ALA A 44 -14.73 -4.77 0.21
CA ALA A 44 -14.73 -3.32 0.10
C ALA A 44 -15.95 -2.78 -0.68
N ALA A 45 -16.32 -1.53 -0.38
CA ALA A 45 -17.29 -0.80 -1.19
C ALA A 45 -16.71 -0.49 -2.59
N ASN A 46 -17.56 -0.48 -3.59
CA ASN A 46 -17.19 -0.14 -4.97
C ASN A 46 -18.36 0.43 -5.76
N GLY A 47 -18.04 1.14 -6.84
CA GLY A 47 -19.05 1.81 -7.68
C GLY A 47 -20.09 0.82 -8.21
N GLY A 48 -21.38 1.08 -7.90
CA GLY A 48 -22.50 0.27 -8.36
C GLY A 48 -22.46 -1.22 -7.99
N ASN A 49 -21.60 -1.62 -7.08
CA ASN A 49 -21.31 -3.01 -6.74
C ASN A 49 -20.92 -3.87 -7.97
N PHE A 50 -20.26 -3.27 -8.94
CA PHE A 50 -19.85 -3.98 -10.16
C PHE A 50 -18.71 -4.97 -9.94
N GLN A 51 -17.95 -4.84 -8.87
CA GLN A 51 -16.89 -5.78 -8.46
C GLN A 51 -15.89 -6.08 -9.59
N ARG A 52 -15.49 -5.05 -10.33
CA ARG A 52 -14.55 -5.18 -11.45
C ARG A 52 -13.10 -5.38 -11.05
N TRP A 53 -12.80 -5.41 -9.76
CA TRP A 53 -11.45 -5.70 -9.31
C TRP A 53 -11.00 -7.11 -9.70
N ARG A 54 -9.70 -7.21 -9.99
CA ARG A 54 -8.98 -8.47 -10.20
C ARG A 54 -7.74 -8.41 -9.33
N PHE A 55 -7.48 -9.46 -8.60
CA PHE A 55 -6.31 -9.56 -7.74
C PHE A 55 -5.41 -10.66 -8.24
N MET A 56 -4.14 -10.33 -8.54
CA MET A 56 -3.14 -11.32 -8.89
C MET A 56 -2.25 -11.60 -7.69
N VAL A 57 -2.05 -12.87 -7.38
CA VAL A 57 -1.05 -13.33 -6.41
C VAL A 57 0.20 -13.72 -7.17
N VAL A 58 1.27 -12.94 -7.02
CA VAL A 58 2.53 -13.14 -7.74
C VAL A 58 3.58 -13.66 -6.76
N LYS A 59 4.03 -14.90 -6.99
CA LYS A 59 5.11 -15.55 -6.26
C LYS A 59 6.32 -15.82 -7.15
N ASP A 60 6.14 -15.88 -8.47
CA ASP A 60 7.19 -16.15 -9.44
C ASP A 60 8.32 -15.11 -9.33
N PRO A 61 9.56 -15.54 -9.05
CA PRO A 61 10.68 -14.64 -8.87
C PRO A 61 11.10 -13.92 -10.15
N ALA A 62 10.90 -14.53 -11.32
CA ALA A 62 11.26 -13.90 -12.60
C ALA A 62 10.32 -12.74 -12.94
N ILE A 63 9.02 -12.92 -12.73
CA ILE A 63 8.01 -11.86 -12.90
C ILE A 63 8.30 -10.73 -11.91
N LYS A 64 8.53 -11.04 -10.63
CA LYS A 64 8.86 -10.04 -9.62
C LYS A 64 10.12 -9.25 -9.97
N LEU A 65 11.15 -9.93 -10.45
CA LEU A 65 12.40 -9.28 -10.85
C LEU A 65 12.20 -8.37 -12.08
N ALA A 66 11.40 -8.79 -13.06
CA ALA A 66 11.11 -7.98 -14.24
C ALA A 66 10.42 -6.66 -13.86
N VAL A 67 9.39 -6.72 -13.01
CA VAL A 67 8.69 -5.52 -12.54
C VAL A 67 9.56 -4.69 -11.58
N GLN A 68 10.39 -5.33 -10.72
CA GLN A 68 11.33 -4.61 -9.85
C GLN A 68 12.31 -3.74 -10.64
N ARG A 69 12.81 -4.20 -11.77
CA ARG A 69 13.69 -3.40 -12.63
C ARG A 69 13.02 -2.10 -13.08
N LEU A 70 11.75 -2.13 -13.44
CA LEU A 70 10.96 -0.95 -13.79
C LEU A 70 10.70 -0.06 -12.58
N TYR A 71 10.38 -0.67 -11.44
CA TYR A 71 10.20 0.03 -10.17
C TYR A 71 11.47 0.77 -9.72
N LYS A 72 12.63 0.11 -9.87
CA LYS A 72 13.94 0.71 -9.58
C LYS A 72 14.26 1.82 -10.57
N ARG A 73 14.07 1.59 -11.86
CA ARG A 73 14.26 2.61 -12.89
C ARG A 73 13.41 3.86 -12.60
N ALA A 74 12.14 3.68 -12.23
CA ALA A 74 11.28 4.79 -11.83
C ALA A 74 11.82 5.54 -10.61
N TYR A 75 12.43 4.85 -9.66
CA TYR A 75 13.10 5.49 -8.52
C TYR A 75 14.31 6.28 -8.95
N ASP A 76 15.21 5.67 -9.71
CA ASP A 76 16.49 6.27 -10.12
C ASP A 76 16.28 7.51 -10.98
N GLU A 77 15.32 7.48 -11.91
CA GLU A 77 15.05 8.57 -12.85
C GLU A 77 14.22 9.72 -12.26
N THR A 78 13.36 9.47 -11.26
CA THR A 78 12.40 10.48 -10.81
C THR A 78 12.44 10.79 -9.32
N ILE A 79 12.32 9.78 -8.47
CA ILE A 79 12.03 9.95 -7.04
C ILE A 79 13.33 10.04 -6.23
N GLY A 80 14.31 9.21 -6.51
CA GLY A 80 15.59 9.15 -5.81
C GLY A 80 16.34 10.47 -5.79
N PRO A 81 16.49 11.19 -6.92
CA PRO A 81 17.08 12.52 -6.95
C PRO A 81 16.39 13.50 -6.00
N ARG A 82 15.06 13.49 -5.98
CA ARG A 82 14.27 14.37 -5.08
C ARG A 82 14.50 14.02 -3.60
N TYR A 83 14.51 12.73 -3.23
CA TYR A 83 14.76 12.32 -1.85
C TYR A 83 16.16 12.66 -1.35
N ARG A 84 17.16 12.65 -2.22
CA ARG A 84 18.54 13.01 -1.87
C ARG A 84 18.72 14.51 -1.62
N THR A 85 17.91 15.35 -2.24
CA THR A 85 18.05 16.82 -2.19
C THR A 85 16.96 17.50 -1.37
N ALA A 86 15.83 16.85 -1.12
CA ALA A 86 14.72 17.45 -0.39
C ALA A 86 15.02 17.57 1.10
N ALA A 87 14.78 18.75 1.65
CA ALA A 87 14.73 18.95 3.09
C ALA A 87 13.54 18.18 3.71
N PRO A 88 13.64 17.80 4.99
CA PRO A 88 12.49 17.23 5.70
C PRO A 88 11.29 18.18 5.63
N PRO A 89 10.05 17.67 5.49
CA PRO A 89 8.87 18.50 5.59
C PRO A 89 8.80 19.24 6.93
N PRO A 90 8.14 20.41 6.99
CA PRO A 90 7.97 21.15 8.25
C PRO A 90 7.43 20.25 9.38
N GLY A 91 8.04 20.32 10.55
CA GLY A 91 7.68 19.52 11.72
C GLY A 91 8.13 18.06 11.70
N VAL A 92 8.85 17.62 10.68
CA VAL A 92 9.41 16.26 10.61
C VAL A 92 10.88 16.28 11.06
N ASP A 93 11.19 15.46 12.05
CA ASP A 93 12.56 15.24 12.52
C ASP A 93 13.46 14.70 11.38
N ALA A 94 14.64 15.30 11.22
CA ALA A 94 15.57 14.96 10.14
C ALA A 94 16.03 13.49 10.20
N ALA A 95 16.29 12.95 11.40
CA ALA A 95 16.69 11.56 11.55
C ALA A 95 15.54 10.60 11.21
N ARG A 96 14.30 10.96 11.54
CA ARG A 96 13.10 10.21 11.12
C ARG A 96 12.95 10.23 9.61
N TYR A 97 13.14 11.39 8.98
CA TYR A 97 13.08 11.53 7.52
C TYR A 97 14.15 10.69 6.82
N ALA A 98 15.39 10.73 7.31
CA ALA A 98 16.48 9.91 6.79
C ALA A 98 16.18 8.40 6.91
N ARG A 99 15.66 7.95 8.05
CA ARG A 99 15.24 6.54 8.21
C ARG A 99 14.12 6.14 7.26
N GLN A 100 13.19 7.05 6.99
CA GLN A 100 12.11 6.82 6.01
C GLN A 100 12.68 6.68 4.59
N ASN A 101 13.59 7.55 4.20
CA ASN A 101 14.24 7.50 2.89
C ASN A 101 15.06 6.21 2.71
N ALA A 102 15.85 5.84 3.71
CA ALA A 102 16.58 4.57 3.70
C ALA A 102 15.66 3.34 3.61
N ALA A 103 14.46 3.39 4.19
CA ALA A 103 13.50 2.31 4.03
C ALA A 103 12.88 2.28 2.63
N VAL A 104 12.73 3.43 1.98
CA VAL A 104 12.26 3.52 0.59
C VAL A 104 13.32 2.98 -0.38
N GLU A 105 14.59 3.31 -0.18
CA GLU A 105 15.71 2.77 -0.95
C GLU A 105 15.84 1.26 -0.78
N TYR A 106 15.77 0.78 0.45
CA TYR A 106 15.78 -0.65 0.73
C TYR A 106 14.67 -1.39 -0.03
N LEU A 107 13.43 -0.90 0.03
CA LEU A 107 12.34 -1.51 -0.73
C LEU A 107 12.62 -1.49 -2.24
N THR A 108 13.24 -0.44 -2.75
CA THR A 108 13.54 -0.32 -4.19
C THR A 108 14.50 -1.42 -4.64
N GLU A 109 15.53 -1.70 -3.86
CA GLU A 109 16.52 -2.74 -4.19
C GLU A 109 15.95 -4.16 -3.95
N HIS A 110 15.22 -4.36 -2.85
CA HIS A 110 14.77 -5.67 -2.38
C HIS A 110 13.29 -5.97 -2.69
N TYR A 111 12.69 -5.23 -3.63
CA TYR A 111 11.25 -5.33 -3.90
C TYR A 111 10.81 -6.73 -4.32
N HIS A 112 11.60 -7.38 -5.18
CA HIS A 112 11.37 -8.74 -5.68
C HIS A 112 11.57 -9.84 -4.64
N GLU A 113 12.23 -9.55 -3.51
CA GLU A 113 12.50 -10.51 -2.44
C GLU A 113 11.29 -10.74 -1.53
N ALA A 114 10.31 -9.83 -1.52
CA ALA A 114 9.07 -10.06 -0.79
C ALA A 114 8.45 -11.40 -1.25
N PRO A 115 8.06 -12.30 -0.32
CA PRO A 115 7.68 -13.67 -0.67
C PRO A 115 6.46 -13.72 -1.59
N VAL A 116 5.55 -12.76 -1.46
CA VAL A 116 4.36 -12.67 -2.31
C VAL A 116 4.00 -11.21 -2.58
N TRP A 117 3.50 -10.95 -3.78
CA TRP A 117 2.82 -9.70 -4.11
C TRP A 117 1.34 -9.95 -4.36
N ILE A 118 0.50 -8.99 -3.97
CA ILE A 118 -0.87 -8.86 -4.46
C ILE A 118 -0.89 -7.65 -5.39
N VAL A 119 -1.19 -7.88 -6.66
CA VAL A 119 -1.40 -6.83 -7.65
C VAL A 119 -2.90 -6.54 -7.71
N ALA A 120 -3.27 -5.31 -7.36
CA ALA A 120 -4.65 -4.84 -7.39
C ALA A 120 -4.94 -4.23 -8.77
N CYS A 121 -5.83 -4.84 -9.52
CA CYS A 121 -6.21 -4.45 -10.87
C CYS A 121 -7.70 -4.17 -10.96
N LEU A 122 -8.09 -3.37 -11.97
CA LEU A 122 -9.47 -3.23 -12.41
C LEU A 122 -9.60 -3.68 -13.87
N ASP A 123 -10.70 -4.37 -14.14
CA ASP A 123 -11.19 -4.64 -15.48
C ASP A 123 -11.97 -3.41 -15.94
N GLU A 124 -11.30 -2.53 -16.68
CA GLU A 124 -11.86 -1.27 -17.21
C GLU A 124 -12.53 -1.46 -18.57
N GLY A 125 -12.30 -2.62 -19.24
CA GLY A 125 -12.75 -2.84 -20.59
C GLY A 125 -12.13 -1.83 -21.56
N SER A 126 -12.97 -1.03 -22.22
CA SER A 126 -12.53 0.05 -23.13
C SER A 126 -12.35 1.41 -22.45
N SER A 127 -12.62 1.52 -21.15
CA SER A 127 -12.51 2.80 -20.42
C SER A 127 -11.05 3.10 -20.03
N THR A 128 -10.71 4.38 -19.97
CA THR A 128 -9.41 4.82 -19.44
C THR A 128 -9.47 4.93 -17.91
N PRO A 129 -8.45 4.46 -17.20
CA PRO A 129 -8.34 4.65 -15.74
C PRO A 129 -8.51 6.11 -15.33
N ASN A 130 -9.28 6.35 -14.26
CA ASN A 130 -9.59 7.70 -13.79
C ASN A 130 -9.81 7.72 -12.26
N ARG A 131 -10.15 8.89 -11.69
CA ARG A 131 -10.36 9.02 -10.25
C ARG A 131 -11.51 8.16 -9.73
N ALA A 132 -12.59 7.99 -10.48
CA ALA A 132 -13.73 7.15 -10.08
C ALA A 132 -13.34 5.66 -10.08
N SER A 133 -12.51 5.24 -11.02
CA SER A 133 -11.92 3.91 -11.02
C SER A 133 -11.10 3.66 -9.75
N GLY A 134 -10.24 4.63 -9.37
CA GLY A 134 -9.47 4.58 -8.14
C GLY A 134 -10.35 4.43 -6.89
N ALA A 135 -11.51 5.09 -6.85
CA ALA A 135 -12.45 4.99 -5.74
C ALA A 135 -13.05 3.58 -5.58
N SER A 136 -13.02 2.75 -6.62
CA SER A 136 -13.48 1.36 -6.55
C SER A 136 -12.39 0.37 -6.12
N ILE A 137 -11.11 0.64 -6.39
CA ILE A 137 -10.03 -0.31 -6.09
C ILE A 137 -9.27 0.02 -4.80
N TYR A 138 -9.03 1.30 -4.49
CA TYR A 138 -8.25 1.67 -3.30
C TYR A 138 -8.92 1.35 -1.96
N PRO A 139 -10.26 1.33 -1.81
CA PRO A 139 -10.89 0.75 -0.61
C PRO A 139 -10.52 -0.72 -0.40
N ALA A 140 -10.49 -1.53 -1.46
CA ALA A 140 -10.05 -2.93 -1.38
C ALA A 140 -8.58 -3.04 -1.00
N VAL A 141 -7.72 -2.19 -1.56
CA VAL A 141 -6.29 -2.11 -1.19
C VAL A 141 -6.13 -1.77 0.28
N GLN A 142 -6.88 -0.78 0.80
CA GLN A 142 -6.81 -0.42 2.22
C GLN A 142 -7.26 -1.56 3.12
N ASN A 143 -8.36 -2.25 2.78
CA ASN A 143 -8.81 -3.43 3.54
C ASN A 143 -7.73 -4.52 3.57
N MET A 144 -7.06 -4.78 2.44
CA MET A 144 -5.96 -5.75 2.39
C MET A 144 -4.77 -5.35 3.27
N LEU A 145 -4.41 -4.06 3.33
CA LEU A 145 -3.36 -3.57 4.21
C LEU A 145 -3.71 -3.74 5.69
N LEU A 146 -4.95 -3.45 6.07
CA LEU A 146 -5.46 -3.63 7.44
C LEU A 146 -5.50 -5.12 7.81
N ALA A 147 -5.98 -5.98 6.91
CA ALA A 147 -5.99 -7.42 7.10
C ALA A 147 -4.57 -8.00 7.27
N ALA A 148 -3.63 -7.59 6.42
CA ALA A 148 -2.23 -7.98 6.56
C ALA A 148 -1.69 -7.61 7.95
N ARG A 149 -1.94 -6.36 8.42
CA ARG A 149 -1.56 -5.91 9.77
C ARG A 149 -2.21 -6.76 10.87
N ALA A 150 -3.51 -7.04 10.77
CA ALA A 150 -4.24 -7.87 11.74
C ALA A 150 -3.66 -9.29 11.82
N LEU A 151 -3.15 -9.81 10.72
CA LEU A 151 -2.52 -11.13 10.62
C LEU A 151 -1.02 -11.12 10.99
N GLY A 152 -0.47 -10.00 11.44
CA GLY A 152 0.96 -9.86 11.77
C GLY A 152 1.88 -9.77 10.56
N LEU A 153 1.33 -9.57 9.36
CA LEU A 153 2.10 -9.42 8.12
C LEU A 153 2.34 -7.94 7.81
N GLY A 154 3.53 -7.66 7.31
CA GLY A 154 3.90 -6.36 6.78
C GLY A 154 3.49 -6.21 5.33
N SER A 155 3.09 -4.99 4.97
CA SER A 155 2.81 -4.61 3.60
C SER A 155 2.99 -3.11 3.38
N THR A 156 2.99 -2.71 2.12
CA THR A 156 2.91 -1.30 1.71
C THR A 156 2.25 -1.18 0.35
N LEU A 157 1.46 -0.13 0.15
CA LEU A 157 0.94 0.22 -1.17
C LEU A 157 2.07 0.83 -2.00
N THR A 158 2.28 0.32 -3.20
CA THR A 158 3.25 0.86 -4.16
C THR A 158 2.61 1.10 -5.52
N THR A 159 3.02 2.19 -6.17
CA THR A 159 2.47 2.64 -7.47
C THR A 159 3.55 3.07 -8.46
N ARG A 160 4.84 2.90 -8.15
CA ARG A 160 5.92 3.37 -9.03
C ARG A 160 5.99 2.66 -10.37
N HIS A 161 5.53 1.42 -10.44
CA HIS A 161 5.42 0.68 -11.68
C HIS A 161 4.54 1.41 -12.72
N LEU A 162 3.61 2.28 -12.27
CA LEU A 162 2.76 3.08 -13.16
C LEU A 162 3.53 4.10 -14.00
N LEU A 163 4.77 4.45 -13.63
CA LEU A 163 5.63 5.28 -14.50
C LEU A 163 6.06 4.54 -15.76
N PHE A 164 6.03 3.22 -15.73
CA PHE A 164 6.28 2.31 -16.85
C PHE A 164 5.12 1.30 -16.95
N GLU A 165 3.89 1.82 -16.92
CA GLU A 165 2.66 1.03 -16.79
C GLU A 165 2.59 -0.09 -17.83
N ARG A 166 2.77 0.25 -19.12
CA ARG A 166 2.67 -0.71 -20.21
C ARG A 166 3.68 -1.85 -20.10
N GLU A 167 4.93 -1.53 -19.77
CA GLU A 167 5.98 -2.52 -19.59
C GLU A 167 5.73 -3.39 -18.35
N ALA A 168 5.23 -2.80 -17.27
CA ALA A 168 4.90 -3.51 -16.04
C ALA A 168 3.70 -4.43 -16.23
N GLU A 169 2.65 -3.98 -16.90
CA GLU A 169 1.46 -4.77 -17.22
C GLU A 169 1.79 -5.91 -18.18
N ALA A 170 2.65 -5.66 -19.17
CA ALA A 170 3.15 -6.72 -20.06
C ALA A 170 3.97 -7.78 -19.29
N ALA A 171 4.85 -7.36 -18.36
CA ALA A 171 5.62 -8.28 -17.51
C ALA A 171 4.72 -9.09 -16.56
N LEU A 172 3.60 -8.52 -16.13
CA LEU A 172 2.57 -9.19 -15.32
C LEU A 172 1.64 -10.07 -16.17
N GLY A 173 1.65 -9.95 -17.49
CA GLY A 173 0.75 -10.68 -18.41
C GLY A 173 -0.69 -10.23 -18.33
N LEU A 174 -0.96 -8.94 -18.04
CA LEU A 174 -2.31 -8.42 -17.99
C LEU A 174 -2.91 -8.36 -19.40
N PRO A 175 -4.17 -8.80 -19.57
CA PRO A 175 -4.85 -8.68 -20.85
C PRO A 175 -5.27 -7.23 -21.13
N PRO A 176 -5.55 -6.87 -22.40
CA PRO A 176 -6.10 -5.56 -22.75
C PRO A 176 -7.35 -5.22 -21.93
N GLY A 177 -7.45 -3.98 -21.46
CA GLY A 177 -8.57 -3.48 -20.67
C GLY A 177 -8.49 -3.81 -19.17
N VAL A 178 -7.50 -4.58 -18.72
CA VAL A 178 -7.21 -4.77 -17.31
C VAL A 178 -5.98 -3.94 -16.94
N HIS A 179 -6.14 -3.02 -15.99
CA HIS A 179 -5.10 -2.11 -15.56
C HIS A 179 -4.70 -2.32 -14.10
N SER A 180 -3.40 -2.25 -13.84
CA SER A 180 -2.86 -2.33 -12.49
C SER A 180 -2.95 -0.97 -11.78
N TYR A 181 -3.37 -0.94 -10.51
CA TYR A 181 -3.50 0.28 -9.71
C TYR A 181 -2.50 0.32 -8.56
N ALA A 182 -2.19 -0.82 -8.00
CA ALA A 182 -1.22 -0.93 -6.90
C ALA A 182 -0.62 -2.34 -6.86
N ILE A 183 0.61 -2.41 -6.37
CA ILE A 183 1.25 -3.66 -5.98
C ILE A 183 1.54 -3.61 -4.49
N LEU A 184 1.10 -4.64 -3.78
CA LEU A 184 1.31 -4.82 -2.35
C LEU A 184 2.31 -5.97 -2.13
N PRO A 185 3.58 -5.69 -1.83
CA PRO A 185 4.46 -6.71 -1.30
C PRO A 185 3.96 -7.11 0.08
N ILE A 186 3.83 -8.41 0.33
CA ILE A 186 3.35 -9.01 1.57
C ILE A 186 4.44 -9.94 2.11
N GLY A 187 4.71 -9.86 3.40
CA GLY A 187 5.69 -10.73 4.07
C GLY A 187 5.76 -10.47 5.56
N TYR A 188 6.57 -11.22 6.27
CA TYR A 188 6.83 -10.95 7.68
C TYR A 188 7.72 -9.72 7.83
N PRO A 189 7.35 -8.72 8.65
CA PRO A 189 8.13 -7.49 8.77
C PRO A 189 9.44 -7.74 9.52
N MET A 190 10.53 -7.08 9.09
CA MET A 190 11.80 -7.06 9.84
C MET A 190 11.74 -6.09 11.02
N GLY A 191 10.78 -5.15 11.03
CA GLY A 191 10.57 -4.19 12.08
C GLY A 191 9.30 -4.47 12.88
N ARG A 192 9.01 -3.59 13.85
CA ARG A 192 7.80 -3.66 14.68
C ARG A 192 6.72 -2.73 14.13
N PHE A 193 5.48 -3.11 14.28
CA PHE A 193 4.36 -2.20 14.14
C PHE A 193 4.40 -1.14 15.24
N GLY A 194 3.75 -0.04 15.03
CA GLY A 194 3.69 1.04 16.00
C GLY A 194 2.82 2.18 15.48
N PRO A 195 2.54 3.18 16.30
CA PRO A 195 1.61 4.24 15.96
C PRO A 195 2.06 5.00 14.71
N VAL A 196 1.08 5.38 13.91
CA VAL A 196 1.31 6.25 12.76
C VAL A 196 1.28 7.71 13.20
N GLY A 197 2.33 8.48 12.85
CA GLY A 197 2.31 9.93 13.05
C GLY A 197 1.46 10.58 11.96
N ARG A 198 0.54 11.45 12.38
CA ARG A 198 -0.29 12.26 11.49
C ARG A 198 -0.26 13.71 11.97
N GLY A 199 -0.64 14.63 11.10
CA GLY A 199 -0.83 16.03 11.45
C GLY A 199 -2.07 16.23 12.34
N ASP A 200 -2.26 17.48 12.79
CA ASP A 200 -3.42 17.87 13.58
C ASP A 200 -4.69 17.80 12.71
N LEU A 201 -5.73 17.13 13.20
CA LEU A 201 -7.03 17.03 12.52
C LEU A 201 -7.65 18.39 12.21
N ARG A 202 -7.40 19.41 13.04
CA ARG A 202 -7.87 20.79 12.83
C ARG A 202 -7.35 21.42 11.54
N GLN A 203 -6.27 20.90 10.99
CA GLN A 203 -5.71 21.33 9.71
C GLN A 203 -6.27 20.54 8.51
N MET A 204 -7.05 19.50 8.75
CA MET A 204 -7.52 18.56 7.75
C MET A 204 -9.04 18.49 7.64
N VAL A 205 -9.75 19.05 8.63
CA VAL A 205 -11.21 18.98 8.72
C VAL A 205 -11.80 20.39 8.69
N PHE A 206 -12.77 20.56 7.81
CA PHE A 206 -13.49 21.82 7.64
C PHE A 206 -15.00 21.58 7.84
N GLY A 207 -15.69 22.55 8.40
CA GLY A 207 -17.16 22.58 8.48
C GLY A 207 -17.74 23.13 7.19
N ASP A 208 -18.86 22.65 6.74
CA ASP A 208 -19.70 23.07 5.60
C ASP A 208 -18.96 23.60 4.36
N ARG A 209 -17.97 24.48 4.52
CA ARG A 209 -17.18 25.10 3.44
C ARG A 209 -15.70 24.94 3.67
N TRP A 210 -14.95 24.92 2.57
CA TRP A 210 -13.49 24.87 2.62
C TRP A 210 -12.92 26.11 3.34
N GLY A 211 -12.06 25.84 4.35
CA GLY A 211 -11.41 26.90 5.16
C GLY A 211 -12.16 27.27 6.42
N GLU A 212 -13.40 26.87 6.59
CA GLU A 212 -14.18 27.09 7.82
C GLU A 212 -13.87 25.99 8.84
N SER A 213 -13.57 26.38 10.09
CA SER A 213 -13.30 25.41 11.17
C SER A 213 -14.55 24.65 11.56
N TRP A 214 -14.43 23.38 11.85
CA TRP A 214 -15.52 22.59 12.42
C TRP A 214 -15.43 22.58 13.95
N ASP A 215 -16.45 23.09 14.62
CA ASP A 215 -16.50 23.23 16.08
C ASP A 215 -16.40 21.91 16.84
N GLY A 216 -16.78 20.78 16.22
CA GLY A 216 -16.64 19.44 16.80
C GLY A 216 -15.21 19.01 17.09
N LEU A 217 -14.20 19.76 16.63
CA LEU A 217 -12.79 19.58 16.97
C LEU A 217 -12.29 20.59 18.01
N ALA A 218 -13.13 21.50 18.50
CA ALA A 218 -12.81 22.29 19.69
C ALA A 218 -12.52 21.31 20.84
N ALA A 219 -11.42 21.55 21.58
CA ALA A 219 -11.07 20.72 22.72
C ALA A 219 -12.30 20.57 23.62
N ALA A 220 -12.73 19.34 23.88
CA ALA A 220 -13.62 19.09 24.99
C ALA A 220 -12.90 19.70 26.21
N GLY A 221 -13.51 20.77 26.77
CA GLY A 221 -12.94 21.51 27.89
C GLY A 221 -12.55 20.52 28.98
N GLY A 222 -11.30 20.60 29.42
CA GLY A 222 -10.67 19.74 30.38
C GLY A 222 -11.38 19.67 31.74
#